data_67694cc3137bb7d5a875ebdb6266000a
#
_entry.id   67694cc3137bb7d5a875ebdb6266000a
#
_cell.length_a   1.000
_cell.length_b   1.000
_cell.length_c   1.000
_cell.angle_alpha   90.00
_cell.angle_beta   90.00
_cell.angle_gamma   90.00
#
_symmetry.space_group_name_H-M   'P 1'
#
loop_
_entity.id
_entity.type
_entity.pdbx_description
1 polymer ?
#
loop_
_entity_poly.entity_id
_entity_poly.type
_entity_poly.pdbx_seq_one_letter_code
_entity_poly.pdbx_strand_id
1 'polypeptide(L)'
;MFEKYLITGATGFLGRAVLAQLQDSPAEIRALVMDGDPLAQALAQNVRVMTGDVCDEAALERFFAGADEHTCVIHCAGMISVATHPGDRIYRVNVDGTRNILKFCRQCGVGKLVHVSSVHAIPEKPKGTEIAETTTFSPELVRGDYAKSKAMATALVLQAAKEGLNASVVFPSGIIG
;
A
#
# COMPACT_ATOMS: atom_id res chain seq x y z
N MET A 1 -15.03 0.79 -15.11
CA MET A 1 -14.02 -0.29 -14.89
C MET A 1 -12.67 0.35 -15.15
N PHE A 2 -11.64 0.06 -14.34
CA PHE A 2 -10.30 0.61 -14.57
C PHE A 2 -9.62 -0.13 -15.72
N GLU A 3 -8.84 0.63 -16.50
CA GLU A 3 -8.09 0.12 -17.65
C GLU A 3 -6.65 -0.25 -17.26
N LYS A 4 -6.20 0.21 -16.09
CA LYS A 4 -4.86 -0.03 -15.57
C LYS A 4 -4.87 -0.26 -14.06
N TYR A 5 -4.11 -1.24 -13.59
CA TYR A 5 -3.84 -1.51 -12.19
C TYR A 5 -2.34 -1.38 -11.91
N LEU A 6 -1.99 -0.53 -10.96
CA LEU A 6 -0.63 -0.38 -10.45
C LEU A 6 -0.55 -0.99 -9.04
N ILE A 7 0.21 -2.08 -8.88
CA ILE A 7 0.23 -2.85 -7.63
C ILE A 7 1.63 -2.82 -7.04
N THR A 8 1.77 -2.30 -5.83
CA THR A 8 3.02 -2.38 -5.06
C THR A 8 2.93 -3.50 -4.04
N GLY A 9 4.06 -4.12 -3.68
CA GLY A 9 4.05 -5.29 -2.79
C GLY A 9 3.40 -6.53 -3.43
N ALA A 10 3.48 -6.62 -4.75
CA ALA A 10 2.82 -7.63 -5.58
C ALA A 10 3.28 -9.07 -5.29
N THR A 11 4.52 -9.25 -4.84
CA THR A 11 5.11 -10.55 -4.47
C THR A 11 4.75 -10.98 -3.04
N GLY A 12 4.24 -10.07 -2.22
CA GLY A 12 3.76 -10.37 -0.88
C GLY A 12 2.49 -11.26 -0.89
N PHE A 13 2.11 -11.78 0.27
CA PHE A 13 0.96 -12.68 0.40
C PHE A 13 -0.33 -12.07 -0.16
N LEU A 14 -0.69 -10.87 0.29
CA LEU A 14 -1.90 -10.19 -0.17
C LEU A 14 -1.79 -9.73 -1.63
N GLY A 15 -0.62 -9.21 -2.04
CA GLY A 15 -0.39 -8.75 -3.41
C GLY A 15 -0.59 -9.86 -4.44
N ARG A 16 -0.10 -11.07 -4.15
CA ARG A 16 -0.33 -12.25 -5.01
C ARG A 16 -1.80 -12.65 -5.07
N ALA A 17 -2.53 -12.58 -3.95
CA ALA A 17 -3.97 -12.85 -3.93
C ALA A 17 -4.75 -11.84 -4.76
N VAL A 18 -4.37 -10.56 -4.72
CA VAL A 18 -4.95 -9.50 -5.57
C VAL A 18 -4.66 -9.78 -7.05
N LEU A 19 -3.41 -10.12 -7.38
CA LEU A 19 -3.05 -10.46 -8.77
C LEU A 19 -3.83 -11.67 -9.30
N ALA A 20 -4.05 -12.69 -8.46
CA ALA A 20 -4.85 -13.84 -8.84
C ALA A 20 -6.32 -13.48 -9.17
N GLN A 21 -6.89 -12.48 -8.51
CA GLN A 21 -8.24 -11.99 -8.83
C GLN A 21 -8.28 -11.15 -10.13
N LEU A 22 -7.15 -10.64 -10.57
CA LEU A 22 -7.03 -9.82 -11.77
C LEU A 22 -6.53 -10.61 -12.99
N GLN A 23 -6.27 -11.91 -12.85
CA GLN A 23 -5.66 -12.72 -13.91
C GLN A 23 -6.41 -12.69 -15.25
N ASP A 24 -7.76 -12.63 -15.21
CA ASP A 24 -8.62 -12.60 -16.39
C ASP A 24 -9.08 -11.17 -16.76
N SER A 25 -8.50 -10.16 -16.11
CA SER A 25 -8.82 -8.76 -16.41
C SER A 25 -8.22 -8.35 -17.75
N PRO A 26 -8.97 -7.63 -18.60
CA PRO A 26 -8.43 -7.05 -19.84
C PRO A 26 -7.54 -5.82 -19.57
N ALA A 27 -7.46 -5.34 -18.32
CA ALA A 27 -6.69 -4.16 -17.95
C ALA A 27 -5.18 -4.44 -17.98
N GLU A 28 -4.39 -3.39 -18.23
CA GLU A 28 -2.94 -3.44 -18.03
C GLU A 28 -2.63 -3.59 -16.53
N ILE A 29 -1.84 -4.59 -16.16
CA ILE A 29 -1.42 -4.82 -14.77
C ILE A 29 0.08 -4.59 -14.66
N ARG A 30 0.49 -3.64 -13.83
CA ARG A 30 1.89 -3.42 -13.47
C ARG A 30 2.12 -3.77 -12.01
N ALA A 31 3.21 -4.48 -11.76
CA ALA A 31 3.68 -4.84 -10.42
C ALA A 31 5.02 -4.18 -10.13
N LEU A 32 5.10 -3.36 -9.07
CA LEU A 32 6.38 -2.86 -8.57
C LEU A 32 6.97 -3.89 -7.61
N VAL A 33 8.16 -4.35 -7.92
CA VAL A 33 8.86 -5.43 -7.22
C VAL A 33 10.26 -4.99 -6.86
N MET A 34 10.73 -5.35 -5.67
CA MET A 34 12.10 -5.04 -5.23
C MET A 34 13.13 -5.73 -6.14
N ASP A 35 14.28 -5.08 -6.32
CA ASP A 35 15.39 -5.70 -7.03
C ASP A 35 15.85 -6.99 -6.34
N GLY A 36 16.07 -8.03 -7.13
CA GLY A 36 16.48 -9.34 -6.64
C GLY A 36 15.39 -10.14 -5.92
N ASP A 37 14.12 -9.73 -5.98
CA ASP A 37 13.04 -10.50 -5.37
C ASP A 37 12.82 -11.83 -6.11
N PRO A 38 13.07 -12.99 -5.46
CA PRO A 38 12.99 -14.30 -6.13
C PRO A 38 11.57 -14.66 -6.59
N LEU A 39 10.54 -14.03 -6.02
CA LEU A 39 9.15 -14.28 -6.39
C LEU A 39 8.69 -13.46 -7.60
N ALA A 40 9.51 -12.53 -8.09
CA ALA A 40 9.18 -11.73 -9.27
C ALA A 40 8.88 -12.59 -10.51
N GLN A 41 9.64 -13.67 -10.70
CA GLN A 41 9.48 -14.60 -11.83
C GLN A 41 8.24 -15.49 -11.74
N ALA A 42 7.67 -15.63 -10.55
CA ALA A 42 6.46 -16.41 -10.30
C ALA A 42 5.16 -15.62 -10.53
N LEU A 43 5.26 -14.34 -10.87
CA LEU A 43 4.09 -13.54 -11.21
C LEU A 43 3.53 -13.95 -12.57
N ALA A 44 2.20 -13.82 -12.73
CA ALA A 44 1.50 -14.22 -13.94
C ALA A 44 2.06 -13.50 -15.19
N GLN A 45 2.01 -14.16 -16.36
CA GLN A 45 2.58 -13.65 -17.62
C GLN A 45 1.91 -12.36 -18.12
N ASN A 46 0.65 -12.11 -17.74
CA ASN A 46 -0.08 -10.89 -18.08
C ASN A 46 0.29 -9.69 -17.16
N VAL A 47 1.20 -9.89 -16.21
CA VAL A 47 1.66 -8.84 -15.27
C VAL A 47 2.99 -8.26 -15.77
N ARG A 48 2.99 -6.96 -16.04
CA ARG A 48 4.22 -6.22 -16.33
C ARG A 48 4.99 -5.95 -15.04
N VAL A 49 6.02 -6.74 -14.80
CA VAL A 49 6.91 -6.57 -13.65
C VAL A 49 7.86 -5.40 -13.89
N MET A 50 7.93 -4.50 -12.92
CA MET A 50 8.85 -3.35 -12.90
C MET A 50 9.65 -3.36 -11.60
N THR A 51 10.97 -3.26 -11.72
CA THR A 51 11.87 -3.26 -10.57
C THR A 51 11.98 -1.86 -9.96
N GLY A 52 11.83 -1.78 -8.63
CA GLY A 52 11.97 -0.52 -7.89
C GLY A 52 11.52 -0.61 -6.44
N ASP A 53 11.86 0.42 -5.68
CA ASP A 53 11.44 0.63 -4.29
C ASP A 53 10.41 1.77 -4.24
N VAL A 54 9.40 1.66 -3.38
CA VAL A 54 8.43 2.75 -3.11
C VAL A 54 9.10 4.00 -2.52
N CYS A 55 10.32 3.86 -2.02
CA CYS A 55 11.15 4.97 -1.53
C CYS A 55 11.98 5.63 -2.63
N ASP A 56 12.00 5.09 -3.84
CA ASP A 56 12.74 5.63 -5.00
C ASP A 56 11.77 6.34 -5.95
N GLU A 57 11.81 7.66 -5.95
CA GLU A 57 10.95 8.48 -6.81
C GLU A 57 11.19 8.22 -8.30
N ALA A 58 12.45 7.97 -8.72
CA ALA A 58 12.73 7.69 -10.12
C ALA A 58 12.15 6.34 -10.59
N ALA A 59 12.12 5.33 -9.70
CA ALA A 59 11.41 4.08 -9.96
C ALA A 59 9.89 4.30 -10.05
N LEU A 60 9.34 5.11 -9.15
CA LEU A 60 7.91 5.44 -9.17
C LEU A 60 7.50 6.25 -10.39
N GLU A 61 8.32 7.19 -10.85
CA GLU A 61 8.06 7.93 -12.09
C GLU A 61 7.88 6.99 -13.28
N ARG A 62 8.76 6.00 -13.42
CA ARG A 62 8.62 4.96 -14.47
C ARG A 62 7.39 4.08 -14.24
N PHE A 63 7.12 3.71 -12.99
CA PHE A 63 5.98 2.85 -12.62
C PHE A 63 4.64 3.52 -12.92
N PHE A 64 4.52 4.81 -12.66
CA PHE A 64 3.30 5.61 -12.92
C PHE A 64 3.21 6.17 -14.35
N ALA A 65 4.20 5.92 -15.20
CA ALA A 65 4.19 6.45 -16.57
C ALA A 65 2.89 6.12 -17.31
N GLY A 66 2.16 7.13 -17.78
CA GLY A 66 0.87 7.00 -18.45
C GLY A 66 -0.27 6.55 -17.53
N ALA A 67 -0.16 6.74 -16.22
CA ALA A 67 -1.29 6.62 -15.30
C ALA A 67 -2.20 7.86 -15.41
N ASP A 68 -3.50 7.68 -15.20
CA ASP A 68 -4.56 8.66 -15.39
C ASP A 68 -5.79 8.33 -14.53
N GLU A 69 -6.93 8.97 -14.81
CA GLU A 69 -8.22 8.74 -14.13
C GLU A 69 -8.79 7.33 -14.34
N HIS A 70 -8.32 6.57 -15.33
CA HIS A 70 -8.70 5.16 -15.55
C HIS A 70 -7.78 4.18 -14.85
N THR A 71 -6.85 4.68 -14.03
CA THR A 71 -5.88 3.89 -13.28
C THR A 71 -6.33 3.67 -11.82
N CYS A 72 -6.23 2.42 -11.35
CA CYS A 72 -6.37 2.06 -9.94
C CYS A 72 -5.00 1.67 -9.36
N VAL A 73 -4.60 2.32 -8.29
CA VAL A 73 -3.38 1.97 -7.53
C VAL A 73 -3.76 1.13 -6.32
N ILE A 74 -3.16 -0.06 -6.18
CA ILE A 74 -3.33 -0.93 -5.01
C ILE A 74 -1.98 -0.99 -4.27
N HIS A 75 -1.91 -0.27 -3.15
CA HIS A 75 -0.68 -0.13 -2.39
C HIS A 75 -0.62 -1.15 -1.25
N CYS A 76 -0.04 -2.34 -1.56
CA CYS A 76 0.18 -3.42 -0.60
C CYS A 76 1.60 -3.41 -0.03
N ALA A 77 2.53 -2.65 -0.61
CA ALA A 77 3.89 -2.59 -0.10
C ALA A 77 3.92 -2.08 1.35
N GLY A 78 4.66 -2.78 2.18
CA GLY A 78 4.84 -2.41 3.57
C GLY A 78 5.78 -3.39 4.26
N MET A 79 6.55 -2.88 5.20
CA MET A 79 7.45 -3.67 6.03
C MET A 79 6.73 -4.05 7.32
N ILE A 80 6.72 -5.35 7.62
CA ILE A 80 6.26 -5.88 8.90
C ILE A 80 7.51 -6.15 9.75
N SER A 81 7.53 -5.73 11.00
CA SER A 81 8.57 -6.09 11.94
C SER A 81 7.97 -6.32 13.31
N VAL A 82 8.33 -7.45 13.89
CA VAL A 82 8.07 -7.80 15.30
C VAL A 82 9.28 -7.53 16.20
N ALA A 83 10.38 -7.01 15.63
CA ALA A 83 11.57 -6.63 16.37
C ALA A 83 11.27 -5.45 17.30
N THR A 84 11.87 -5.44 18.49
CA THR A 84 11.71 -4.37 19.48
C THR A 84 12.25 -3.03 18.96
N HIS A 85 13.24 -3.06 18.07
CA HIS A 85 13.82 -1.89 17.40
C HIS A 85 14.08 -2.22 15.92
N PRO A 86 13.07 -2.06 15.03
CA PRO A 86 13.22 -2.34 13.60
C PRO A 86 14.05 -1.28 12.86
N GLY A 87 14.49 -0.22 13.57
CA GLY A 87 15.19 0.91 12.97
C GLY A 87 14.28 1.81 12.12
N ASP A 88 14.87 2.87 11.55
CA ASP A 88 14.14 3.87 10.74
C ASP A 88 13.58 3.29 9.43
N ARG A 89 14.04 2.11 9.02
CA ARG A 89 13.63 1.49 7.75
C ARG A 89 12.12 1.25 7.69
N ILE A 90 11.48 0.87 8.80
CA ILE A 90 10.03 0.62 8.82
C ILE A 90 9.24 1.90 8.53
N TYR A 91 9.67 3.04 9.08
CA TYR A 91 9.04 4.34 8.82
C TYR A 91 9.31 4.79 7.40
N ARG A 92 10.54 4.61 6.90
CA ARG A 92 10.90 4.95 5.53
C ARG A 92 10.04 4.19 4.52
N VAL A 93 9.85 2.88 4.68
CA VAL A 93 9.03 2.08 3.75
C VAL A 93 7.54 2.39 3.94
N ASN A 94 7.03 2.33 5.18
CA ASN A 94 5.59 2.41 5.42
C ASN A 94 5.05 3.84 5.33
N VAL A 95 5.83 4.86 5.75
CA VAL A 95 5.36 6.25 5.78
C VAL A 95 5.85 7.02 4.57
N ASP A 96 7.17 7.05 4.32
CA ASP A 96 7.70 7.84 3.19
C ASP A 96 7.36 7.18 1.85
N GLY A 97 7.40 5.84 1.76
CA GLY A 97 6.91 5.10 0.61
C GLY A 97 5.43 5.43 0.31
N THR A 98 4.56 5.43 1.33
CA THR A 98 3.15 5.84 1.15
C THR A 98 3.03 7.31 0.71
N ARG A 99 3.84 8.21 1.28
CA ARG A 99 3.87 9.64 0.88
C ARG A 99 4.23 9.78 -0.61
N ASN A 100 5.21 9.03 -1.07
CA ASN A 100 5.59 9.01 -2.49
C ASN A 100 4.46 8.49 -3.38
N ILE A 101 3.81 7.39 -3.00
CA ILE A 101 2.64 6.87 -3.74
C ILE A 101 1.54 7.94 -3.82
N LEU A 102 1.21 8.62 -2.73
CA LEU A 102 0.22 9.70 -2.72
C LEU A 102 0.61 10.86 -3.63
N LYS A 103 1.90 11.24 -3.64
CA LYS A 103 2.44 12.26 -4.54
C LYS A 103 2.17 11.90 -6.01
N PHE A 104 2.55 10.70 -6.43
CA PHE A 104 2.35 10.25 -7.82
C PHE A 104 0.88 10.02 -8.17
N CYS A 105 0.06 9.53 -7.24
CA CYS A 105 -1.40 9.44 -7.45
C CYS A 105 -2.01 10.80 -7.79
N ARG A 106 -1.60 11.86 -7.08
CA ARG A 106 -2.08 13.22 -7.35
C ARG A 106 -1.54 13.78 -8.65
N GLN A 107 -0.23 13.62 -8.89
CA GLN A 107 0.43 14.14 -10.10
C GLN A 107 -0.16 13.54 -11.38
N CYS A 108 -0.51 12.25 -11.36
CA CYS A 108 -1.07 11.55 -12.50
C CYS A 108 -2.60 11.60 -12.55
N GLY A 109 -3.28 12.12 -11.52
CA GLY A 109 -4.73 12.18 -11.48
C GLY A 109 -5.40 10.79 -11.46
N VAL A 110 -4.82 9.81 -10.73
CA VAL A 110 -5.34 8.43 -10.74
C VAL A 110 -6.78 8.37 -10.23
N GLY A 111 -7.60 7.52 -10.85
CA GLY A 111 -9.02 7.39 -10.54
C GLY A 111 -9.31 6.73 -9.19
N LYS A 112 -8.39 5.90 -8.67
CA LYS A 112 -8.54 5.24 -7.37
C LYS A 112 -7.21 4.86 -6.74
N LEU A 113 -7.11 5.08 -5.42
CA LEU A 113 -6.09 4.47 -4.56
C LEU A 113 -6.76 3.54 -3.55
N VAL A 114 -6.28 2.31 -3.44
CA VAL A 114 -6.58 1.39 -2.34
C VAL A 114 -5.32 1.19 -1.53
N HIS A 115 -5.30 1.68 -0.29
CA HIS A 115 -4.17 1.52 0.63
C HIS A 115 -4.42 0.37 1.61
N VAL A 116 -3.50 -0.56 1.67
CA VAL A 116 -3.53 -1.66 2.64
C VAL A 116 -2.83 -1.23 3.92
N SER A 117 -3.64 -0.91 4.93
CA SER A 117 -3.19 -0.62 6.28
C SER A 117 -3.11 -1.91 7.13
N SER A 118 -3.52 -1.86 8.36
CA SER A 118 -3.59 -2.99 9.30
C SER A 118 -4.54 -2.63 10.45
N VAL A 119 -5.19 -3.63 11.06
CA VAL A 119 -5.92 -3.42 12.33
C VAL A 119 -5.02 -2.88 13.44
N HIS A 120 -3.71 -3.12 13.38
CA HIS A 120 -2.74 -2.54 14.33
C HIS A 120 -2.62 -1.01 14.24
N ALA A 121 -3.08 -0.38 13.15
CA ALA A 121 -3.15 1.07 13.04
C ALA A 121 -4.32 1.68 13.82
N ILE A 122 -5.33 0.88 14.14
CA ILE A 122 -6.53 1.33 14.85
C ILE A 122 -6.16 1.57 16.32
N PRO A 123 -6.57 2.72 16.91
CA PRO A 123 -6.28 3.03 18.31
C PRO A 123 -6.71 1.92 19.27
N GLU A 124 -5.83 1.60 20.21
CA GLU A 124 -6.13 0.62 21.25
C GLU A 124 -7.24 1.13 22.17
N LYS A 125 -8.13 0.23 22.56
CA LYS A 125 -9.22 0.51 23.48
C LYS A 125 -9.07 -0.34 24.76
N PRO A 126 -9.70 0.04 25.87
CA PRO A 126 -9.73 -0.80 27.06
C PRO A 126 -10.23 -2.21 26.78
N LYS A 127 -9.71 -3.19 27.53
CA LYS A 127 -10.09 -4.59 27.40
C LYS A 127 -11.62 -4.75 27.51
N GLY A 128 -12.21 -5.51 26.60
CA GLY A 128 -13.67 -5.74 26.54
C GLY A 128 -14.44 -4.67 25.76
N THR A 129 -13.77 -3.65 25.22
CA THR A 129 -14.39 -2.68 24.32
C THR A 129 -14.30 -3.16 22.87
N GLU A 130 -15.37 -3.08 22.13
CA GLU A 130 -15.40 -3.40 20.70
C GLU A 130 -14.51 -2.42 19.91
N ILE A 131 -13.69 -2.96 19.03
CA ILE A 131 -12.88 -2.20 18.09
C ILE A 131 -13.71 -1.97 16.83
N ALA A 132 -14.00 -0.72 16.53
CA ALA A 132 -14.72 -0.30 15.34
C ALA A 132 -13.81 0.56 14.45
N GLU A 133 -14.20 0.73 13.20
CA GLU A 133 -13.54 1.66 12.28
C GLU A 133 -13.51 3.07 12.86
N THR A 134 -12.46 3.80 12.57
CA THR A 134 -12.24 5.18 13.00
C THR A 134 -11.64 6.00 11.88
N THR A 135 -11.77 7.30 11.96
CA THR A 135 -11.10 8.27 11.08
C THR A 135 -9.93 8.96 11.78
N THR A 136 -9.68 8.63 13.05
CA THR A 136 -8.59 9.22 13.85
C THR A 136 -7.46 8.23 13.98
N PHE A 137 -6.33 8.55 13.39
CA PHE A 137 -5.11 7.74 13.43
C PHE A 137 -3.95 8.62 13.87
N SER A 138 -3.23 8.18 14.90
CA SER A 138 -2.04 8.85 15.42
C SER A 138 -1.08 7.81 16.01
N PRO A 139 0.25 8.00 15.85
CA PRO A 139 1.23 7.10 16.42
C PRO A 139 1.22 7.04 17.95
N GLU A 140 0.67 8.06 18.62
CA GLU A 140 0.53 8.12 20.09
C GLU A 140 -0.57 7.21 20.61
N LEU A 141 -1.50 6.80 19.76
CA LEU A 141 -2.68 5.99 20.11
C LEU A 141 -2.47 4.48 19.96
N VAL A 142 -1.28 4.07 19.52
CA VAL A 142 -0.95 2.66 19.24
C VAL A 142 0.45 2.33 19.77
N ARG A 143 0.75 1.02 19.91
CA ARG A 143 2.02 0.55 20.47
C ARG A 143 2.84 -0.22 19.43
N GLY A 144 4.17 0.02 19.48
CA GLY A 144 5.13 -0.62 18.59
C GLY A 144 5.30 0.10 17.25
N ASP A 145 6.50 0.02 16.70
CA ASP A 145 6.88 0.80 15.50
C ASP A 145 6.08 0.42 14.26
N TYR A 146 5.73 -0.86 14.12
CA TYR A 146 4.86 -1.30 13.03
C TYR A 146 3.50 -0.60 13.09
N ALA A 147 2.82 -0.67 14.23
CA ALA A 147 1.51 -0.05 14.43
C ALA A 147 1.59 1.47 14.23
N LYS A 148 2.60 2.13 14.80
CA LYS A 148 2.85 3.57 14.64
C LYS A 148 3.05 3.95 13.18
N SER A 149 3.89 3.22 12.45
CA SER A 149 4.14 3.47 11.03
C SER A 149 2.87 3.31 10.17
N LYS A 150 2.05 2.29 10.47
CA LYS A 150 0.77 2.07 9.76
C LYS A 150 -0.28 3.14 10.13
N ALA A 151 -0.34 3.58 11.38
CA ALA A 151 -1.21 4.69 11.79
C ALA A 151 -0.83 6.00 11.08
N MET A 152 0.47 6.32 11.02
CA MET A 152 0.97 7.51 10.30
C MET A 152 0.65 7.44 8.80
N ALA A 153 0.91 6.30 8.15
CA ALA A 153 0.60 6.11 6.73
C ALA A 153 -0.91 6.25 6.47
N THR A 154 -1.75 5.65 7.32
CA THR A 154 -3.20 5.77 7.23
C THR A 154 -3.66 7.22 7.35
N ALA A 155 -3.13 7.97 8.31
CA ALA A 155 -3.43 9.39 8.48
C ALA A 155 -3.11 10.20 7.21
N LEU A 156 -1.97 9.94 6.56
CA LEU A 156 -1.60 10.57 5.29
C LEU A 156 -2.61 10.27 4.17
N VAL A 157 -3.04 9.01 4.05
CA VAL A 157 -4.03 8.61 3.02
C VAL A 157 -5.39 9.25 3.28
N LEU A 158 -5.86 9.27 4.53
CA LEU A 158 -7.12 9.93 4.89
C LEU A 158 -7.07 11.45 4.68
N GLN A 159 -5.92 12.07 4.95
CA GLN A 159 -5.73 13.49 4.63
C GLN A 159 -5.78 13.72 3.12
N ALA A 160 -5.12 12.89 2.33
CA ALA A 160 -5.18 12.96 0.87
C ALA A 160 -6.61 12.79 0.34
N ALA A 161 -7.40 11.91 0.96
CA ALA A 161 -8.81 11.71 0.60
C ALA A 161 -9.66 12.97 0.90
N LYS A 162 -9.46 13.61 2.04
CA LYS A 162 -10.12 14.91 2.38
C LYS A 162 -9.76 16.02 1.39
N GLU A 163 -8.58 15.95 0.80
CA GLU A 163 -8.07 16.90 -0.21
C GLU A 163 -8.49 16.52 -1.64
N GLY A 164 -9.38 15.53 -1.81
CA GLY A 164 -9.99 15.19 -3.08
C GLY A 164 -9.43 13.97 -3.80
N LEU A 165 -8.41 13.27 -3.25
CA LEU A 165 -7.96 12.00 -3.82
C LEU A 165 -9.02 10.92 -3.55
N ASN A 166 -9.49 10.23 -4.57
CA ASN A 166 -10.38 9.08 -4.40
C ASN A 166 -9.59 7.89 -3.81
N ALA A 167 -9.47 7.87 -2.48
CA ALA A 167 -8.73 6.85 -1.75
C ALA A 167 -9.63 6.05 -0.81
N SER A 168 -9.32 4.75 -0.67
CA SER A 168 -9.90 3.86 0.35
C SER A 168 -8.77 3.19 1.13
N VAL A 169 -9.04 2.93 2.40
CA VAL A 169 -8.11 2.20 3.27
C VAL A 169 -8.77 0.90 3.70
N VAL A 170 -8.04 -0.19 3.63
CA VAL A 170 -8.47 -1.50 4.17
C VAL A 170 -7.59 -1.89 5.35
N PHE A 171 -8.18 -2.50 6.36
CA PHE A 171 -7.53 -2.88 7.62
C PHE A 171 -7.56 -4.39 7.81
N PRO A 172 -6.68 -5.15 7.14
CA PRO A 172 -6.62 -6.58 7.35
C PRO A 172 -6.25 -6.91 8.81
N SER A 173 -6.91 -7.94 9.34
CA SER A 173 -6.54 -8.58 10.61
C SER A 173 -5.48 -9.67 10.37
N GLY A 174 -5.43 -10.72 11.19
CA GLY A 174 -4.57 -11.87 10.94
C GLY A 174 -4.93 -12.56 9.62
N ILE A 175 -4.00 -12.54 8.67
CA ILE A 175 -4.15 -13.21 7.38
C ILE A 175 -3.49 -14.58 7.49
N ILE A 176 -4.26 -15.65 7.21
CA ILE A 176 -3.82 -17.04 7.26
C ILE A 176 -3.78 -17.57 5.83
N GLY A 177 -2.67 -18.26 5.48
CA GLY A 177 -2.48 -18.88 4.18
C GLY A 177 -1.17 -19.62 4.07
#